data_a2a969c6b1b25bfdbc0511c5bee12b0b
#
_entry.id   a2a969c6b1b25bfdbc0511c5bee12b0b
#
_cell.length_a   1.000
_cell.length_b   1.000
_cell.length_c   1.000
_cell.angle_alpha   90.00
_cell.angle_beta   90.00
_cell.angle_gamma   90.00
#
_symmetry.space_group_name_H-M   'P 1'
#
loop_
_entity.id
_entity.type
_entity.pdbx_description
1 polymer ?
#
loop_
_entity_poly.entity_id
_entity_poly.type
_entity_poly.pdbx_seq_one_letter_code
_entity_poly.pdbx_strand_id
1 'polypeptide(L)'
;MKKILNIFLSSVLLIGVGCKKEYRNPNAPTQEDVFSSTDGMTRVIVGIKNRFAVNTLGAASIYQAISASGLSTKELVVQNAGNADLAQLENGGNNLAPNNGVIGSLWSTTNIVNSEAQKLINGSANVGDVNLKNAIRIYGHLYKAMALGTMAAFWEKVPLNNGENAEYSTRIEALTLAVQLLDQASTLLGTTTIPASFTSQVGAEIDLKNTLLALSARYNMMLLNNDAAIAKASAVDLTKKSTFFYNNVNPNPVFRSGVTTANVYGIRTDFGLSGALLPDANDKRRTFHLVKNTANGSGFFQNDATAIPIYQPGEMLLIQAEANARKSQLATAKTFLDQVLQKTAAQDAFGVGAELPPYSGPLTQADLLQEIYKNRCVELYLSGMKLEDSRRFNRPAPGAAGAERTRNFYPYPQQERDGNTNTPADPAI
;
A
#
# COMPACT_ATOMS: atom_id res chain seq x y z
N MET A 1 -6.57 73.24 -7.01
CA MET A 1 -7.21 71.90 -7.04
C MET A 1 -6.74 71.01 -8.19
N LYS A 2 -6.65 71.45 -9.46
CA LYS A 2 -6.19 70.61 -10.60
C LYS A 2 -4.75 70.08 -10.47
N LYS A 3 -3.80 70.83 -9.88
CA LYS A 3 -2.41 70.39 -9.69
C LYS A 3 -2.26 69.32 -8.61
N ILE A 4 -3.06 69.33 -7.55
CA ILE A 4 -3.06 68.33 -6.47
C ILE A 4 -3.69 67.01 -6.98
N LEU A 5 -4.73 67.10 -7.81
CA LEU A 5 -5.38 65.91 -8.42
C LEU A 5 -4.45 65.17 -9.36
N ASN A 6 -3.59 65.87 -10.12
CA ASN A 6 -2.63 65.26 -11.02
C ASN A 6 -1.46 64.57 -10.27
N ILE A 7 -1.03 65.10 -9.11
CA ILE A 7 -0.04 64.45 -8.26
C ILE A 7 -0.59 63.18 -7.63
N PHE A 8 -1.87 63.20 -7.20
CA PHE A 8 -2.51 62.00 -6.64
C PHE A 8 -2.71 60.91 -7.69
N LEU A 9 -3.08 61.30 -8.92
CA LEU A 9 -3.28 60.36 -10.04
C LEU A 9 -1.94 59.71 -10.50
N SER A 10 -0.83 60.49 -10.46
CA SER A 10 0.50 59.99 -10.78
C SER A 10 1.09 59.08 -9.69
N SER A 11 0.74 59.31 -8.41
CA SER A 11 1.15 58.41 -7.31
C SER A 11 0.43 57.07 -7.30
N VAL A 12 -0.83 57.03 -7.74
CA VAL A 12 -1.60 55.77 -7.83
C VAL A 12 -1.11 54.88 -8.98
N LEU A 13 -0.59 55.46 -10.08
CA LEU A 13 -0.03 54.67 -11.20
C LEU A 13 1.32 54.00 -10.86
N LEU A 14 2.07 54.49 -9.85
CA LEU A 14 3.36 53.91 -9.44
C LEU A 14 3.24 52.72 -8.50
N ILE A 15 2.08 52.47 -7.91
CA ILE A 15 1.85 51.36 -6.98
C ILE A 15 1.50 50.05 -7.74
N GLY A 16 1.18 50.11 -9.03
CA GLY A 16 0.73 48.96 -9.83
C GLY A 16 1.84 48.10 -10.47
N VAL A 17 3.13 48.48 -10.37
CA VAL A 17 4.25 47.72 -10.95
C VAL A 17 5.05 47.02 -9.83
N GLY A 18 4.37 46.26 -9.03
CA GLY A 18 4.98 45.25 -8.21
C GLY A 18 5.48 44.12 -9.12
N CYS A 19 6.72 44.20 -9.60
CA CYS A 19 7.38 43.04 -10.20
C CYS A 19 7.30 41.90 -9.21
N LYS A 20 6.51 40.87 -9.54
CA LYS A 20 6.69 39.55 -8.95
C LYS A 20 8.06 39.03 -9.38
N LYS A 21 9.12 39.50 -8.74
CA LYS A 21 10.41 38.84 -8.85
C LYS A 21 10.31 37.53 -8.08
N GLU A 22 10.04 36.45 -8.79
CA GLU A 22 10.31 35.13 -8.25
C GLU A 22 11.83 35.04 -8.02
N TYR A 23 12.23 35.17 -6.76
CA TYR A 23 13.62 34.90 -6.37
C TYR A 23 13.81 33.39 -6.43
N ARG A 24 14.23 32.88 -7.59
CA ARG A 24 14.67 31.49 -7.71
C ARG A 24 15.87 31.30 -6.80
N ASN A 25 15.78 30.38 -5.86
CA ASN A 25 16.94 29.95 -5.08
C ASN A 25 17.92 29.26 -6.03
N PRO A 26 19.13 29.86 -6.32
CA PRO A 26 20.06 29.27 -7.29
C PRO A 26 20.61 27.90 -6.83
N ASN A 27 20.45 27.55 -5.54
CA ASN A 27 20.94 26.32 -4.95
C ASN A 27 19.83 25.23 -4.82
N ALA A 28 18.60 25.52 -5.26
CA ALA A 28 17.50 24.56 -5.23
C ALA A 28 16.88 24.44 -6.64
N PRO A 29 16.93 23.25 -7.28
CA PRO A 29 16.30 23.04 -8.56
C PRO A 29 14.78 23.24 -8.45
N THR A 30 14.18 23.85 -9.45
CA THR A 30 12.74 23.95 -9.54
C THR A 30 12.12 22.58 -9.88
N GLN A 31 10.82 22.41 -9.66
CA GLN A 31 10.13 21.20 -10.09
C GLN A 31 10.33 20.94 -11.59
N GLU A 32 10.28 21.99 -12.41
CA GLU A 32 10.50 21.92 -13.86
C GLU A 32 11.91 21.40 -14.17
N ASP A 33 12.95 21.91 -13.52
CA ASP A 33 14.34 21.47 -13.69
C ASP A 33 14.49 19.98 -13.34
N VAL A 34 13.84 19.51 -12.29
CA VAL A 34 13.89 18.10 -11.86
C VAL A 34 13.24 17.19 -12.90
N PHE A 35 12.03 17.52 -13.36
CA PHE A 35 11.29 16.67 -14.31
C PHE A 35 11.66 16.87 -15.78
N SER A 36 12.54 17.82 -16.10
CA SER A 36 13.17 17.96 -17.42
C SER A 36 14.47 17.20 -17.54
N SER A 37 15.07 16.73 -16.44
CA SER A 37 16.34 16.01 -16.45
C SER A 37 16.17 14.54 -16.05
N THR A 38 16.93 13.66 -16.72
CA THR A 38 16.96 12.23 -16.42
C THR A 38 17.46 11.93 -14.99
N ASP A 39 18.53 12.60 -14.57
CA ASP A 39 19.08 12.44 -13.22
C ASP A 39 18.08 12.91 -12.16
N GLY A 40 17.41 14.04 -12.40
CA GLY A 40 16.35 14.53 -11.53
C GLY A 40 15.21 13.51 -11.37
N MET A 41 14.69 12.97 -12.47
CA MET A 41 13.63 11.96 -12.43
C MET A 41 14.08 10.65 -11.76
N THR A 42 15.32 10.22 -11.96
CA THR A 42 15.87 9.03 -11.27
C THR A 42 15.93 9.26 -9.76
N ARG A 43 16.33 10.45 -9.31
CA ARG A 43 16.29 10.82 -7.86
C ARG A 43 14.88 10.90 -7.32
N VAL A 44 13.90 11.36 -8.11
CA VAL A 44 12.48 11.34 -7.72
C VAL A 44 12.01 9.91 -7.48
N ILE A 45 12.40 8.93 -8.32
CA ILE A 45 12.07 7.51 -8.10
C ILE A 45 12.61 7.05 -6.74
N VAL A 46 13.86 7.34 -6.41
CA VAL A 46 14.45 7.02 -5.10
C VAL A 46 13.65 7.68 -3.96
N GLY A 47 13.27 8.95 -4.16
CA GLY A 47 12.45 9.70 -3.21
C GLY A 47 11.06 9.08 -2.99
N ILE A 48 10.39 8.66 -4.06
CA ILE A 48 9.09 7.96 -3.99
C ILE A 48 9.21 6.63 -3.24
N LYS A 49 10.23 5.82 -3.58
CA LYS A 49 10.53 4.57 -2.88
C LYS A 49 10.71 4.80 -1.38
N ASN A 50 11.54 5.78 -1.03
CA ASN A 50 11.77 6.14 0.36
C ASN A 50 10.48 6.59 1.04
N ARG A 51 9.71 7.49 0.43
CA ARG A 51 8.45 8.01 0.98
C ARG A 51 7.43 6.90 1.23
N PHE A 52 7.30 5.96 0.30
CA PHE A 52 6.37 4.85 0.46
C PHE A 52 6.81 3.88 1.56
N ALA A 53 8.11 3.55 1.62
CA ALA A 53 8.67 2.50 2.47
C ALA A 53 9.17 2.99 3.84
N VAL A 54 9.85 4.13 3.90
CA VAL A 54 10.57 4.62 5.09
C VAL A 54 10.02 5.95 5.60
N ASN A 55 10.02 6.98 4.74
CA ASN A 55 9.68 8.37 5.07
C ASN A 55 10.39 8.86 6.36
N THR A 56 9.76 9.74 7.13
CA THR A 56 10.10 9.97 8.53
C THR A 56 9.42 8.89 9.39
N LEU A 57 10.04 8.54 10.52
CA LEU A 57 9.53 7.50 11.41
C LEU A 57 8.03 7.68 11.69
N GLY A 58 7.26 6.64 11.42
CA GLY A 58 5.82 6.63 11.63
C GLY A 58 4.98 7.29 10.55
N ALA A 59 5.55 7.79 9.45
CA ALA A 59 4.81 8.46 8.37
C ALA A 59 4.91 7.76 7.00
N ALA A 60 5.58 6.61 6.88
CA ALA A 60 5.63 5.83 5.65
C ALA A 60 4.28 5.25 5.29
N SER A 61 3.93 5.23 3.99
CA SER A 61 2.65 4.65 3.56
C SER A 61 2.48 3.20 4.03
N ILE A 62 3.54 2.38 3.94
CA ILE A 62 3.48 0.98 4.38
C ILE A 62 3.27 0.85 5.90
N TYR A 63 3.94 1.67 6.71
CA TYR A 63 3.76 1.66 8.17
C TYR A 63 2.33 2.04 8.56
N GLN A 64 1.82 3.11 7.98
CA GLN A 64 0.47 3.58 8.26
C GLN A 64 -0.59 2.58 7.78
N ALA A 65 -0.40 1.95 6.62
CA ALA A 65 -1.32 0.92 6.12
C ALA A 65 -1.35 -0.32 7.05
N ILE A 66 -0.18 -0.78 7.52
CA ILE A 66 -0.07 -1.90 8.46
C ILE A 66 -0.73 -1.53 9.79
N SER A 67 -0.43 -0.36 10.35
CA SER A 67 -0.98 0.09 11.64
C SER A 67 -2.49 0.30 11.56
N ALA A 68 -2.96 0.99 10.54
CA ALA A 68 -4.38 1.30 10.36
C ALA A 68 -5.21 0.03 10.13
N SER A 69 -4.80 -0.83 9.18
CA SER A 69 -5.47 -2.12 8.96
C SER A 69 -5.41 -3.00 10.21
N GLY A 70 -4.21 -3.14 10.80
CA GLY A 70 -3.98 -4.04 11.93
C GLY A 70 -4.83 -3.68 13.16
N LEU A 71 -4.97 -2.40 13.49
CA LEU A 71 -5.82 -1.93 14.58
C LEU A 71 -7.31 -2.08 14.22
N SER A 72 -7.69 -1.68 13.03
CA SER A 72 -9.10 -1.77 12.59
C SER A 72 -9.60 -3.20 12.40
N THR A 73 -8.70 -4.20 12.27
CA THR A 73 -9.05 -5.61 12.05
C THR A 73 -8.58 -6.54 13.18
N LYS A 74 -8.21 -5.97 14.31
CA LYS A 74 -7.81 -6.72 15.50
C LYS A 74 -6.57 -7.61 15.32
N GLU A 75 -5.67 -7.29 14.37
CA GLU A 75 -4.34 -7.90 14.31
C GLU A 75 -3.41 -7.28 15.37
N LEU A 76 -3.65 -6.01 15.67
CA LEU A 76 -2.96 -5.23 16.70
C LEU A 76 -3.90 -4.86 17.85
N VAL A 77 -3.33 -4.55 18.99
CA VAL A 77 -4.01 -4.01 20.16
C VAL A 77 -3.23 -2.81 20.69
N VAL A 78 -3.92 -1.72 21.03
CA VAL A 78 -3.31 -0.55 21.64
C VAL A 78 -2.86 -0.88 23.05
N GLN A 79 -1.59 -0.62 23.38
CA GLN A 79 -1.03 -0.88 24.69
C GLN A 79 -1.10 0.34 25.63
N ASN A 80 -1.15 1.54 25.05
CA ASN A 80 -1.26 2.77 25.80
C ASN A 80 -2.37 3.66 25.22
N ALA A 81 -3.48 3.78 25.94
CA ALA A 81 -4.62 4.60 25.54
C ALA A 81 -4.28 6.10 25.33
N GLY A 82 -3.14 6.59 25.84
CA GLY A 82 -2.62 7.92 25.56
C GLY A 82 -2.24 8.12 24.07
N ASN A 83 -2.07 7.05 23.31
CA ASN A 83 -1.94 7.09 21.84
C ASN A 83 -3.35 7.22 21.21
N ALA A 84 -3.97 8.40 21.34
CA ALA A 84 -5.38 8.64 21.00
C ALA A 84 -5.72 8.24 19.55
N ASP A 85 -4.87 8.54 18.57
CA ASP A 85 -5.10 8.22 17.17
C ASP A 85 -5.16 6.70 16.92
N LEU A 86 -4.31 5.94 17.60
CA LEU A 86 -4.32 4.47 17.50
C LEU A 86 -5.56 3.89 18.21
N ALA A 87 -5.93 4.42 19.38
CA ALA A 87 -7.13 4.01 20.08
C ALA A 87 -8.41 4.29 19.27
N GLN A 88 -8.46 5.40 18.53
CA GLN A 88 -9.56 5.69 17.61
C GLN A 88 -9.71 4.63 16.51
N LEU A 89 -8.60 4.14 15.93
CA LEU A 89 -8.62 3.07 14.92
C LEU A 89 -9.11 1.74 15.50
N GLU A 90 -8.63 1.39 16.71
CA GLU A 90 -9.04 0.16 17.40
C GLU A 90 -10.53 0.19 17.79
N ASN A 91 -11.01 1.32 18.30
CA ASN A 91 -12.42 1.51 18.67
C ASN A 91 -13.31 1.66 17.43
N GLY A 92 -12.83 2.31 16.40
CA GLY A 92 -13.53 2.52 15.14
C GLY A 92 -14.88 3.21 15.26
N GLY A 93 -15.80 2.89 14.39
CA GLY A 93 -17.12 3.49 14.38
C GLY A 93 -17.05 5.02 14.32
N ASN A 94 -17.89 5.70 15.10
CA ASN A 94 -17.87 7.17 15.22
C ASN A 94 -16.67 7.72 15.99
N ASN A 95 -15.89 6.86 16.67
CA ASN A 95 -14.69 7.30 17.38
C ASN A 95 -13.53 7.62 16.46
N LEU A 96 -13.50 7.07 15.23
CA LEU A 96 -12.47 7.39 14.25
C LEU A 96 -12.81 8.73 13.59
N ALA A 97 -12.18 9.78 14.06
CA ALA A 97 -12.42 11.14 13.59
C ALA A 97 -11.62 11.51 12.34
N PRO A 98 -12.10 12.44 11.48
CA PRO A 98 -11.37 12.92 10.29
C PRO A 98 -10.00 13.56 10.60
N ASN A 99 -9.78 14.08 11.79
CA ASN A 99 -8.50 14.66 12.21
C ASN A 99 -7.51 13.63 12.77
N ASN A 100 -7.79 12.32 12.65
CA ASN A 100 -6.88 11.26 13.07
C ASN A 100 -5.56 11.32 12.30
N GLY A 101 -4.43 11.41 13.00
CA GLY A 101 -3.11 11.58 12.40
C GLY A 101 -2.63 10.38 11.58
N VAL A 102 -3.05 9.16 11.91
CA VAL A 102 -2.67 7.95 11.16
C VAL A 102 -3.31 7.94 9.78
N ILE A 103 -4.64 8.13 9.70
CA ILE A 103 -5.33 8.16 8.41
C ILE A 103 -4.96 9.39 7.60
N GLY A 104 -4.75 10.55 8.25
CA GLY A 104 -4.28 11.77 7.61
C GLY A 104 -2.89 11.59 6.99
N SER A 105 -1.96 10.97 7.72
CA SER A 105 -0.62 10.67 7.22
C SER A 105 -0.63 9.63 6.08
N LEU A 106 -1.42 8.56 6.21
CA LEU A 106 -1.58 7.56 5.14
C LEU A 106 -2.10 8.20 3.86
N TRP A 107 -3.14 9.03 3.96
CA TRP A 107 -3.72 9.76 2.85
C TRP A 107 -2.70 10.69 2.18
N SER A 108 -2.10 11.60 2.95
CA SER A 108 -1.19 12.61 2.41
C SER A 108 0.04 11.99 1.76
N THR A 109 0.70 11.04 2.45
CA THR A 109 1.92 10.41 1.96
C THR A 109 1.64 9.62 0.68
N THR A 110 0.51 8.90 0.63
CA THR A 110 0.13 8.10 -0.55
C THR A 110 -0.26 9.01 -1.72
N ASN A 111 -0.95 10.13 -1.47
CA ASN A 111 -1.25 11.12 -2.52
C ASN A 111 0.00 11.81 -3.06
N ILE A 112 1.01 12.08 -2.24
CA ILE A 112 2.28 12.60 -2.73
C ILE A 112 2.94 11.58 -3.67
N VAL A 113 2.95 10.30 -3.31
CA VAL A 113 3.47 9.22 -4.19
C VAL A 113 2.69 9.18 -5.51
N ASN A 114 1.35 9.26 -5.49
CA ASN A 114 0.49 9.33 -6.68
C ASN A 114 0.88 10.52 -7.59
N SER A 115 1.03 11.71 -7.01
CA SER A 115 1.38 12.94 -7.73
C SER A 115 2.78 12.87 -8.36
N GLU A 116 3.79 12.50 -7.59
CA GLU A 116 5.17 12.42 -8.07
C GLU A 116 5.32 11.32 -9.15
N ALA A 117 4.65 10.19 -8.98
CA ALA A 117 4.63 9.13 -10.00
C ALA A 117 3.96 9.59 -11.31
N GLN A 118 2.88 10.39 -11.24
CA GLN A 118 2.27 10.97 -12.44
C GLN A 118 3.21 11.96 -13.14
N LYS A 119 3.93 12.78 -12.37
CA LYS A 119 4.94 13.69 -12.93
C LYS A 119 6.09 12.95 -13.60
N LEU A 120 6.54 11.80 -13.05
CA LEU A 120 7.53 10.93 -13.71
C LEU A 120 7.02 10.40 -15.04
N ILE A 121 5.78 9.91 -15.09
CA ILE A 121 5.16 9.43 -16.33
C ILE A 121 5.16 10.53 -17.39
N ASN A 122 4.71 11.72 -17.02
CA ASN A 122 4.63 12.88 -17.93
C ASN A 122 6.03 13.36 -18.35
N GLY A 123 6.93 13.57 -17.40
CA GLY A 123 8.30 14.08 -17.63
C GLY A 123 9.16 13.14 -18.45
N SER A 124 8.88 11.81 -18.38
CA SER A 124 9.63 10.82 -19.18
C SER A 124 9.59 11.09 -20.67
N ALA A 125 8.60 11.82 -21.18
CA ALA A 125 8.51 12.22 -22.58
C ALA A 125 9.75 13.01 -23.05
N ASN A 126 10.40 13.74 -22.15
CA ASN A 126 11.57 14.58 -22.42
C ASN A 126 12.89 13.79 -22.45
N VAL A 127 12.88 12.48 -22.15
CA VAL A 127 14.08 11.64 -22.15
C VAL A 127 14.36 11.11 -23.56
N GLY A 128 15.54 11.40 -24.08
CA GLY A 128 15.94 11.01 -25.44
C GLY A 128 16.24 9.51 -25.56
N ASP A 129 16.92 8.92 -24.57
CA ASP A 129 17.21 7.48 -24.54
C ASP A 129 15.94 6.67 -24.26
N VAL A 130 15.57 5.78 -25.19
CA VAL A 130 14.33 5.01 -25.15
C VAL A 130 14.29 4.04 -23.95
N ASN A 131 15.40 3.37 -23.66
CA ASN A 131 15.46 2.41 -22.56
C ASN A 131 15.32 3.12 -21.20
N LEU A 132 15.98 4.25 -21.06
CA LEU A 132 15.92 5.06 -19.85
C LEU A 132 14.54 5.74 -19.68
N LYS A 133 13.97 6.27 -20.76
CA LYS A 133 12.58 6.74 -20.81
C LYS A 133 11.62 5.68 -20.28
N ASN A 134 11.71 4.47 -20.84
CA ASN A 134 10.83 3.36 -20.46
C ASN A 134 11.08 2.92 -19.03
N ALA A 135 12.33 2.86 -18.55
CA ALA A 135 12.66 2.55 -17.15
C ALA A 135 11.98 3.54 -16.19
N ILE A 136 12.06 4.85 -16.45
CA ILE A 136 11.40 5.89 -15.65
C ILE A 136 9.88 5.69 -15.67
N ARG A 137 9.29 5.43 -16.84
CA ARG A 137 7.83 5.19 -16.96
C ARG A 137 7.37 3.94 -16.23
N ILE A 138 8.14 2.85 -16.27
CA ILE A 138 7.83 1.60 -15.55
C ILE A 138 7.72 1.89 -14.04
N TYR A 139 8.70 2.59 -13.46
CA TYR A 139 8.64 2.97 -12.05
C TYR A 139 7.52 3.97 -11.73
N GLY A 140 7.26 4.93 -12.62
CA GLY A 140 6.12 5.84 -12.49
C GLY A 140 4.79 5.10 -12.47
N HIS A 141 4.57 4.17 -13.41
CA HIS A 141 3.36 3.34 -13.46
C HIS A 141 3.24 2.45 -12.22
N LEU A 142 4.34 1.79 -11.80
CA LEU A 142 4.36 0.92 -10.62
C LEU A 142 3.93 1.68 -9.36
N TYR A 143 4.57 2.81 -9.07
CA TYR A 143 4.29 3.56 -7.84
C TYR A 143 2.95 4.29 -7.86
N LYS A 144 2.49 4.75 -9.04
CA LYS A 144 1.13 5.28 -9.17
C LYS A 144 0.09 4.18 -8.92
N ALA A 145 0.28 2.98 -9.48
CA ALA A 145 -0.60 1.84 -9.23
C ALA A 145 -0.60 1.42 -7.75
N MET A 146 0.57 1.39 -7.09
CA MET A 146 0.67 1.11 -5.66
C MET A 146 -0.07 2.16 -4.82
N ALA A 147 0.06 3.44 -5.14
CA ALA A 147 -0.63 4.50 -4.43
C ALA A 147 -2.16 4.38 -4.58
N LEU A 148 -2.66 4.21 -5.81
CA LEU A 148 -4.09 4.03 -6.08
C LEU A 148 -4.64 2.78 -5.40
N GLY A 149 -3.93 1.64 -5.48
CA GLY A 149 -4.32 0.40 -4.83
C GLY A 149 -4.35 0.51 -3.30
N THR A 150 -3.38 1.21 -2.71
CA THR A 150 -3.37 1.49 -1.27
C THR A 150 -4.56 2.37 -0.87
N MET A 151 -4.78 3.49 -1.56
CA MET A 151 -5.93 4.35 -1.26
C MET A 151 -7.26 3.61 -1.41
N ALA A 152 -7.44 2.84 -2.48
CA ALA A 152 -8.65 2.05 -2.72
C ALA A 152 -8.90 0.93 -1.69
N ALA A 153 -7.86 0.49 -0.97
CA ALA A 153 -8.00 -0.46 0.14
C ALA A 153 -8.62 0.19 1.38
N PHE A 154 -8.47 1.50 1.58
CA PHE A 154 -8.89 2.20 2.80
C PHE A 154 -10.04 3.19 2.61
N TRP A 155 -10.23 3.76 1.42
CA TRP A 155 -11.28 4.74 1.11
C TRP A 155 -12.20 4.27 0.00
N GLU A 156 -13.45 4.68 0.10
CA GLU A 156 -14.49 4.32 -0.87
C GLU A 156 -14.33 5.06 -2.20
N LYS A 157 -13.84 6.29 -2.13
CA LYS A 157 -13.54 7.15 -3.30
C LYS A 157 -12.16 7.77 -3.11
N VAL A 158 -11.44 7.96 -4.20
CA VAL A 158 -10.08 8.51 -4.19
C VAL A 158 -9.81 9.37 -5.43
N PRO A 159 -8.92 10.37 -5.36
CA PRO A 159 -8.52 11.12 -6.54
C PRO A 159 -7.58 10.26 -7.40
N LEU A 160 -7.87 10.12 -8.69
CA LEU A 160 -6.97 9.44 -9.64
C LEU A 160 -5.76 10.31 -9.98
N ASN A 161 -5.95 11.63 -9.96
CA ASN A 161 -4.92 12.62 -10.16
C ASN A 161 -5.06 13.72 -9.09
N ASN A 162 -3.92 14.22 -8.62
CA ASN A 162 -3.90 15.28 -7.63
C ASN A 162 -3.92 16.66 -8.32
N GLY A 163 -4.55 17.64 -7.68
CA GLY A 163 -4.66 19.01 -8.12
C GLY A 163 -5.52 19.82 -7.17
N GLU A 164 -5.64 21.11 -7.42
CA GLU A 164 -6.60 21.96 -6.72
C GLU A 164 -8.03 21.46 -6.99
N ASN A 165 -8.80 21.21 -5.94
CA ASN A 165 -10.14 20.63 -6.01
C ASN A 165 -10.20 19.35 -6.89
N ALA A 166 -9.29 18.43 -6.67
CA ALA A 166 -9.22 17.16 -7.41
C ALA A 166 -10.54 16.41 -7.33
N GLU A 167 -11.00 15.90 -8.48
CA GLU A 167 -12.17 15.05 -8.58
C GLU A 167 -11.94 13.67 -7.97
N TYR A 168 -12.99 13.13 -7.35
CA TYR A 168 -12.97 11.80 -6.75
C TYR A 168 -13.62 10.76 -7.66
N SER A 169 -12.94 9.64 -7.81
CA SER A 169 -13.43 8.44 -8.49
C SER A 169 -13.69 7.33 -7.48
N THR A 170 -14.49 6.35 -7.87
CA THR A 170 -14.76 5.18 -7.04
C THR A 170 -13.49 4.33 -6.86
N ARG A 171 -13.43 3.54 -5.79
CA ARG A 171 -12.35 2.57 -5.60
C ARG A 171 -12.22 1.57 -6.77
N ILE A 172 -13.32 1.25 -7.43
CA ILE A 172 -13.33 0.36 -8.60
C ILE A 172 -12.59 1.01 -9.77
N GLU A 173 -12.86 2.29 -10.06
CA GLU A 173 -12.14 3.04 -11.10
C GLU A 173 -10.65 3.18 -10.76
N ALA A 174 -10.31 3.44 -9.49
CA ALA A 174 -8.93 3.53 -9.05
C ALA A 174 -8.16 2.20 -9.22
N LEU A 175 -8.77 1.08 -8.84
CA LEU A 175 -8.18 -0.25 -9.03
C LEU A 175 -8.08 -0.63 -10.51
N THR A 176 -9.07 -0.28 -11.30
CA THR A 176 -9.05 -0.50 -12.76
C THR A 176 -7.90 0.26 -13.41
N LEU A 177 -7.71 1.54 -13.04
CA LEU A 177 -6.56 2.32 -13.51
C LEU A 177 -5.23 1.71 -13.01
N ALA A 178 -5.18 1.26 -11.75
CA ALA A 178 -3.98 0.62 -11.21
C ALA A 178 -3.58 -0.63 -12.03
N VAL A 179 -4.54 -1.49 -12.37
CA VAL A 179 -4.31 -2.65 -13.24
C VAL A 179 -3.79 -2.22 -14.62
N GLN A 180 -4.43 -1.23 -15.24
CA GLN A 180 -4.01 -0.70 -16.54
C GLN A 180 -2.57 -0.17 -16.52
N LEU A 181 -2.18 0.57 -15.47
CA LEU A 181 -0.82 1.08 -15.30
C LEU A 181 0.20 -0.07 -15.15
N LEU A 182 -0.13 -1.12 -14.41
CA LEU A 182 0.73 -2.30 -14.25
C LEU A 182 0.87 -3.07 -15.57
N ASP A 183 -0.18 -3.18 -16.36
CA ASP A 183 -0.15 -3.83 -17.68
C ASP A 183 0.67 -3.01 -18.68
N GLN A 184 0.55 -1.68 -18.67
CA GLN A 184 1.40 -0.78 -19.46
C GLN A 184 2.87 -0.91 -19.06
N ALA A 185 3.17 -0.94 -17.75
CA ALA A 185 4.52 -1.16 -17.26
C ALA A 185 5.09 -2.52 -17.68
N SER A 186 4.28 -3.58 -17.62
CA SER A 186 4.66 -4.93 -18.06
C SER A 186 4.98 -4.96 -19.57
N THR A 187 4.18 -4.30 -20.38
CA THR A 187 4.41 -4.18 -21.84
C THR A 187 5.71 -3.44 -22.13
N LEU A 188 5.96 -2.31 -21.46
CA LEU A 188 7.23 -1.56 -21.59
C LEU A 188 8.41 -2.42 -21.15
N LEU A 189 8.30 -3.14 -20.03
CA LEU A 189 9.38 -3.99 -19.52
C LEU A 189 9.75 -5.11 -20.51
N GLY A 190 8.77 -5.67 -21.22
CA GLY A 190 8.99 -6.72 -22.22
C GLY A 190 9.84 -6.28 -23.44
N THR A 191 9.97 -4.97 -23.68
CA THR A 191 10.70 -4.40 -24.82
C THR A 191 11.87 -3.50 -24.41
N THR A 192 12.19 -3.44 -23.10
CA THR A 192 13.17 -2.49 -22.57
C THR A 192 14.32 -3.23 -21.91
N THR A 193 15.54 -2.87 -22.27
CA THR A 193 16.74 -3.23 -21.51
C THR A 193 17.05 -2.11 -20.53
N ILE A 194 16.71 -2.32 -19.24
CA ILE A 194 16.97 -1.32 -18.20
C ILE A 194 18.47 -1.14 -18.02
N PRO A 195 19.03 0.10 -18.17
CA PRO A 195 20.45 0.34 -18.04
C PRO A 195 20.96 -0.02 -16.63
N ALA A 196 22.14 -0.66 -16.53
CA ALA A 196 22.76 -1.00 -15.25
C ALA A 196 23.06 0.25 -14.40
N SER A 197 23.43 1.36 -15.02
CA SER A 197 23.62 2.66 -14.36
C SER A 197 22.35 3.20 -13.71
N PHE A 198 21.18 2.95 -14.30
CA PHE A 198 19.90 3.30 -13.70
C PHE A 198 19.59 2.38 -12.52
N THR A 199 19.74 1.06 -12.69
CA THR A 199 19.51 0.08 -11.62
C THR A 199 20.41 0.32 -10.41
N SER A 200 21.68 0.71 -10.62
CA SER A 200 22.60 1.03 -9.52
C SER A 200 22.16 2.24 -8.68
N GLN A 201 21.41 3.17 -9.26
CA GLN A 201 20.87 4.34 -8.56
C GLN A 201 19.55 4.05 -7.85
N VAL A 202 18.62 3.33 -8.52
CA VAL A 202 17.30 3.07 -7.95
C VAL A 202 17.24 1.85 -7.04
N GLY A 203 18.25 0.97 -7.08
CA GLY A 203 18.31 -0.29 -6.32
C GLY A 203 17.76 -1.47 -7.11
N ALA A 204 18.17 -2.68 -6.70
CA ALA A 204 17.83 -3.95 -7.36
C ALA A 204 16.92 -4.86 -6.52
N GLU A 205 16.39 -4.36 -5.40
CA GLU A 205 15.58 -5.12 -4.45
C GLU A 205 14.17 -5.44 -4.94
N ILE A 206 13.77 -4.85 -6.08
CA ILE A 206 12.48 -5.08 -6.72
C ILE A 206 12.68 -5.91 -7.99
N ASP A 207 12.19 -7.15 -8.01
CA ASP A 207 11.99 -7.89 -9.25
C ASP A 207 10.79 -7.30 -9.99
N LEU A 208 11.04 -6.43 -10.95
CA LEU A 208 9.99 -5.68 -11.63
C LEU A 208 8.95 -6.59 -12.29
N LYS A 209 9.39 -7.64 -13.00
CA LYS A 209 8.46 -8.55 -13.71
C LYS A 209 7.48 -9.18 -12.73
N ASN A 210 7.98 -9.81 -11.68
CA ASN A 210 7.14 -10.50 -10.72
C ASN A 210 6.34 -9.53 -9.86
N THR A 211 6.86 -8.33 -9.54
CA THR A 211 6.11 -7.30 -8.82
C THR A 211 4.91 -6.80 -9.61
N LEU A 212 5.10 -6.50 -10.90
CA LEU A 212 4.01 -6.03 -11.76
C LEU A 212 2.90 -7.08 -11.89
N LEU A 213 3.28 -8.36 -12.06
CA LEU A 213 2.33 -9.48 -12.11
C LEU A 213 1.59 -9.68 -10.78
N ALA A 214 2.32 -9.69 -9.67
CA ALA A 214 1.75 -9.92 -8.34
C ALA A 214 0.77 -8.81 -7.92
N LEU A 215 1.13 -7.55 -8.14
CA LEU A 215 0.23 -6.42 -7.86
C LEU A 215 -0.98 -6.41 -8.80
N SER A 216 -0.79 -6.77 -10.09
CA SER A 216 -1.91 -6.92 -11.03
C SER A 216 -2.85 -8.05 -10.58
N ALA A 217 -2.32 -9.18 -10.09
CA ALA A 217 -3.12 -10.26 -9.51
C ALA A 217 -3.93 -9.80 -8.29
N ARG A 218 -3.28 -9.09 -7.36
CA ARG A 218 -3.90 -8.53 -6.15
C ARG A 218 -5.05 -7.59 -6.49
N TYR A 219 -4.83 -6.64 -7.38
CA TYR A 219 -5.86 -5.63 -7.72
C TYR A 219 -6.99 -6.22 -8.55
N ASN A 220 -6.71 -7.18 -9.44
CA ASN A 220 -7.77 -7.96 -10.10
C ASN A 220 -8.60 -8.76 -9.10
N MET A 221 -7.98 -9.32 -8.04
CA MET A 221 -8.73 -10.02 -6.98
C MET A 221 -9.60 -9.04 -6.17
N MET A 222 -9.10 -7.84 -5.89
CA MET A 222 -9.89 -6.78 -5.23
C MET A 222 -11.08 -6.31 -6.09
N LEU A 223 -10.96 -6.41 -7.42
CA LEU A 223 -12.02 -6.16 -8.41
C LEU A 223 -12.95 -7.36 -8.63
N LEU A 224 -12.64 -8.52 -8.06
CA LEU A 224 -13.29 -9.81 -8.34
C LEU A 224 -13.18 -10.26 -9.81
N ASN A 225 -12.18 -9.78 -10.54
CA ASN A 225 -11.82 -10.23 -11.88
C ASN A 225 -11.07 -11.56 -11.78
N ASN A 226 -11.79 -12.63 -11.45
CA ASN A 226 -11.21 -13.92 -11.06
C ASN A 226 -10.28 -14.51 -12.13
N ASP A 227 -10.65 -14.46 -13.41
CA ASP A 227 -9.84 -15.02 -14.50
C ASP A 227 -8.52 -14.27 -14.65
N ALA A 228 -8.56 -12.95 -14.62
CA ALA A 228 -7.36 -12.11 -14.68
C ALA A 228 -6.48 -12.31 -13.45
N ALA A 229 -7.07 -12.41 -12.25
CA ALA A 229 -6.35 -12.67 -11.02
C ALA A 229 -5.58 -14.00 -11.07
N ILE A 230 -6.23 -15.09 -11.54
CA ILE A 230 -5.59 -16.39 -11.76
C ILE A 230 -4.46 -16.28 -12.76
N ALA A 231 -4.72 -15.70 -13.94
CA ALA A 231 -3.71 -15.58 -15.01
C ALA A 231 -2.45 -14.82 -14.56
N LYS A 232 -2.63 -13.72 -13.81
CA LYS A 232 -1.51 -12.93 -13.31
C LYS A 232 -0.78 -13.64 -12.17
N ALA A 233 -1.49 -14.21 -11.20
CA ALA A 233 -0.88 -14.92 -10.07
C ALA A 233 -0.11 -16.16 -10.50
N SER A 234 -0.62 -16.93 -11.47
CA SER A 234 0.05 -18.12 -12.00
C SER A 234 1.33 -17.81 -12.79
N ALA A 235 1.48 -16.58 -13.29
CA ALA A 235 2.65 -16.14 -14.04
C ALA A 235 3.79 -15.62 -13.14
N VAL A 236 3.57 -15.49 -11.83
CA VAL A 236 4.59 -15.07 -10.86
C VAL A 236 5.53 -16.21 -10.56
N ASP A 237 6.83 -15.97 -10.67
CA ASP A 237 7.87 -16.89 -10.18
C ASP A 237 7.94 -16.79 -8.65
N LEU A 238 7.41 -17.79 -7.95
CA LEU A 238 7.32 -17.82 -6.49
C LEU A 238 8.68 -17.91 -5.77
N THR A 239 9.77 -18.15 -6.50
CA THR A 239 11.13 -18.17 -5.95
C THR A 239 11.76 -16.78 -5.88
N LYS A 240 11.18 -15.78 -6.56
CA LYS A 240 11.69 -14.41 -6.60
C LYS A 240 11.18 -13.59 -5.44
N LYS A 241 12.03 -12.65 -5.00
CA LYS A 241 11.73 -11.70 -3.93
C LYS A 241 11.61 -10.31 -4.49
N SER A 242 10.64 -9.56 -3.99
CA SER A 242 10.55 -8.12 -4.15
C SER A 242 10.22 -7.51 -2.81
N THR A 243 11.07 -6.58 -2.37
CA THR A 243 10.99 -6.06 -1.01
C THR A 243 11.13 -4.55 -0.97
N PHE A 244 10.58 -3.95 0.08
CA PHE A 244 11.05 -2.67 0.56
C PHE A 244 12.37 -2.92 1.31
N PHE A 245 13.40 -2.17 0.95
CA PHE A 245 14.73 -2.31 1.51
C PHE A 245 14.94 -1.34 2.66
N TYR A 246 15.56 -1.83 3.73
CA TYR A 246 15.85 -1.06 4.94
C TYR A 246 17.30 -1.27 5.38
N ASN A 247 17.82 -0.32 6.14
CA ASN A 247 19.13 -0.37 6.77
C ASN A 247 19.16 0.55 8.01
N ASN A 248 20.27 0.68 8.67
CA ASN A 248 20.39 1.50 9.89
C ASN A 248 20.16 3.00 9.65
N VAL A 249 20.31 3.51 8.41
CA VAL A 249 20.04 4.91 8.04
C VAL A 249 18.57 5.10 7.68
N ASN A 250 18.00 4.11 6.97
CA ASN A 250 16.61 4.04 6.57
C ASN A 250 15.98 2.80 7.20
N PRO A 251 15.64 2.83 8.50
CA PRO A 251 15.21 1.66 9.23
C PRO A 251 13.80 1.21 8.88
N ASN A 252 13.51 -0.08 9.11
CA ASN A 252 12.17 -0.64 9.03
C ASN A 252 11.24 0.15 9.97
N PRO A 253 10.22 0.86 9.44
CA PRO A 253 9.44 1.78 10.24
C PRO A 253 8.52 1.08 11.23
N VAL A 254 8.08 -0.16 10.93
CA VAL A 254 7.25 -0.94 11.86
C VAL A 254 8.10 -1.38 13.06
N PHE A 255 9.33 -1.84 12.82
CA PHE A 255 10.25 -2.17 13.90
C PHE A 255 10.56 -0.93 14.76
N ARG A 256 10.95 0.17 14.14
CA ARG A 256 11.33 1.40 14.87
C ARG A 256 10.18 2.04 15.62
N SER A 257 9.01 2.15 15.00
CA SER A 257 7.89 2.88 15.59
C SER A 257 6.95 1.98 16.41
N GLY A 258 6.81 0.70 16.04
CA GLY A 258 5.91 -0.23 16.71
C GLY A 258 6.59 -1.17 17.70
N VAL A 259 7.76 -1.72 17.36
CA VAL A 259 8.41 -2.75 18.16
C VAL A 259 9.33 -2.15 19.24
N THR A 260 10.21 -1.21 18.86
CA THR A 260 11.16 -0.62 19.82
C THR A 260 10.52 0.36 20.79
N THR A 261 9.42 0.99 20.40
CA THR A 261 8.64 1.90 21.26
C THR A 261 7.58 1.15 22.06
N ALA A 262 7.99 0.17 22.81
CA ALA A 262 7.27 -0.93 23.47
C ALA A 262 5.85 -0.67 24.04
N ASN A 263 5.31 0.54 24.01
CA ASN A 263 3.99 0.90 24.54
C ASN A 263 3.03 1.49 23.49
N VAL A 264 3.33 1.37 22.19
CA VAL A 264 2.48 1.89 21.12
C VAL A 264 1.33 0.93 20.87
N TYR A 265 1.64 -0.23 20.33
CA TYR A 265 0.69 -1.33 20.15
C TYR A 265 1.39 -2.69 20.30
N GLY A 266 0.63 -3.74 20.56
CA GLY A 266 1.08 -5.13 20.60
C GLY A 266 0.44 -5.96 19.48
N ILE A 267 1.12 -7.05 19.10
CA ILE A 267 0.57 -8.05 18.18
C ILE A 267 -0.42 -8.96 18.92
N ARG A 268 -1.49 -9.36 18.25
CA ARG A 268 -2.44 -10.34 18.79
C ARG A 268 -2.09 -11.73 18.32
N THR A 269 -1.99 -12.66 19.25
CA THR A 269 -1.56 -14.05 18.99
C THR A 269 -2.65 -14.91 18.33
N ASP A 270 -3.88 -14.41 18.28
CA ASP A 270 -5.02 -14.98 17.58
C ASP A 270 -5.17 -14.47 16.13
N PHE A 271 -4.24 -13.62 15.63
CA PHE A 271 -4.29 -12.99 14.31
C PHE A 271 -5.55 -12.13 14.09
N GLY A 272 -6.21 -11.69 15.17
CA GLY A 272 -7.50 -11.02 15.14
C GLY A 272 -8.64 -11.91 14.65
N LEU A 273 -8.53 -13.21 14.84
CA LEU A 273 -9.49 -14.23 14.45
C LEU A 273 -10.14 -14.85 15.70
N SER A 274 -11.31 -15.48 15.53
CA SER A 274 -12.04 -16.09 16.63
C SER A 274 -12.81 -17.34 16.17
N GLY A 275 -13.21 -18.18 17.13
CA GLY A 275 -14.02 -19.36 16.88
C GLY A 275 -13.36 -20.32 15.88
N ALA A 276 -14.10 -20.74 14.87
CA ALA A 276 -13.64 -21.69 13.84
C ALA A 276 -12.52 -21.11 12.93
N LEU A 277 -12.24 -19.81 12.97
CA LEU A 277 -11.19 -19.19 12.21
C LEU A 277 -9.85 -19.15 12.95
N LEU A 278 -9.78 -19.54 14.23
CA LEU A 278 -8.51 -19.59 14.93
C LEU A 278 -7.51 -20.47 14.17
N PRO A 279 -6.25 -20.02 14.03
CA PRO A 279 -5.21 -20.83 13.40
C PRO A 279 -4.98 -22.11 14.18
N ASP A 280 -4.62 -23.19 13.47
CA ASP A 280 -4.18 -24.43 14.09
C ASP A 280 -3.01 -24.17 15.05
N ALA A 281 -2.99 -24.84 16.19
CA ALA A 281 -1.92 -24.70 17.17
C ALA A 281 -0.55 -25.16 16.61
N ASN A 282 -0.56 -26.10 15.64
CA ASN A 282 0.63 -26.62 15.00
C ASN A 282 1.08 -25.79 13.78
N ASP A 283 0.35 -24.76 13.38
CA ASP A 283 0.68 -23.91 12.25
C ASP A 283 2.04 -23.19 12.50
N LYS A 284 3.05 -23.53 11.70
CA LYS A 284 4.42 -23.01 11.89
C LYS A 284 4.55 -21.53 11.56
N ARG A 285 3.59 -20.94 10.82
CA ARG A 285 3.52 -19.50 10.61
C ARG A 285 3.33 -18.73 11.91
N ARG A 286 2.74 -19.37 12.95
CA ARG A 286 2.69 -18.82 14.32
C ARG A 286 4.08 -18.58 14.86
N THR A 287 5.02 -19.52 14.68
CA THR A 287 6.40 -19.35 15.10
C THR A 287 7.06 -18.20 14.35
N PHE A 288 6.86 -18.12 13.03
CA PHE A 288 7.40 -17.02 12.22
C PHE A 288 6.91 -15.65 12.67
N HIS A 289 5.60 -15.49 12.82
CA HIS A 289 4.99 -14.17 13.08
C HIS A 289 4.99 -13.74 14.54
N LEU A 290 4.97 -14.67 15.50
CA LEU A 290 4.72 -14.35 16.90
C LEU A 290 5.95 -14.51 17.80
N VAL A 291 6.91 -15.36 17.41
CA VAL A 291 8.11 -15.59 18.23
C VAL A 291 9.13 -14.49 17.96
N LYS A 292 9.43 -13.73 19.00
CA LYS A 292 10.46 -12.69 18.94
C LYS A 292 11.86 -13.33 18.85
N ASN A 293 12.70 -12.74 18.02
CA ASN A 293 14.11 -13.08 17.93
C ASN A 293 14.96 -12.24 18.91
N THR A 294 16.29 -12.37 18.83
CA THR A 294 17.24 -11.63 19.65
C THR A 294 17.16 -10.11 19.51
N ALA A 295 16.59 -9.58 18.41
CA ALA A 295 16.35 -8.16 18.17
C ALA A 295 15.00 -7.67 18.72
N ASN A 296 14.25 -8.51 19.46
CA ASN A 296 12.93 -8.24 20.03
C ASN A 296 11.79 -8.04 19.02
N GLY A 297 12.02 -8.33 17.76
CA GLY A 297 10.99 -8.35 16.72
C GLY A 297 10.67 -9.75 16.24
N SER A 298 9.63 -9.89 15.40
CA SER A 298 9.21 -11.14 14.77
C SER A 298 8.83 -10.94 13.31
N GLY A 299 8.72 -12.02 12.55
CA GLY A 299 8.30 -11.98 11.15
C GLY A 299 9.14 -11.02 10.30
N PHE A 300 8.49 -10.09 9.63
CA PHE A 300 9.13 -9.06 8.80
C PHE A 300 9.55 -7.80 9.57
N PHE A 301 9.52 -7.83 10.92
CA PHE A 301 9.78 -6.68 11.77
C PHE A 301 10.80 -7.01 12.87
N GLN A 302 11.85 -7.72 12.51
CA GLN A 302 12.83 -8.23 13.47
C GLN A 302 13.86 -7.20 13.94
N ASN A 303 14.30 -6.34 13.00
CA ASN A 303 15.29 -5.29 13.25
C ASN A 303 15.19 -4.20 12.17
N ASP A 304 16.05 -3.17 12.28
CA ASP A 304 16.10 -2.04 11.36
C ASP A 304 16.30 -2.42 9.89
N ALA A 305 17.03 -3.49 9.62
CA ALA A 305 17.36 -3.91 8.26
C ALA A 305 16.43 -5.00 7.70
N THR A 306 15.47 -5.48 8.49
CA THR A 306 14.55 -6.52 8.03
C THR A 306 13.66 -5.99 6.90
N ALA A 307 13.77 -6.60 5.73
CA ALA A 307 12.98 -6.23 4.56
C ALA A 307 11.49 -6.62 4.70
N ILE A 308 10.59 -5.78 4.21
CA ILE A 308 9.16 -6.06 4.14
C ILE A 308 8.82 -6.48 2.70
N PRO A 309 8.14 -7.63 2.47
CA PRO A 309 7.73 -8.04 1.13
C PRO A 309 6.74 -7.06 0.48
N ILE A 310 6.90 -6.81 -0.83
CA ILE A 310 5.87 -6.13 -1.64
C ILE A 310 4.73 -7.10 -1.95
N TYR A 311 5.06 -8.36 -2.17
CA TYR A 311 4.13 -9.49 -2.27
C TYR A 311 4.78 -10.74 -1.67
N GLN A 312 3.97 -11.75 -1.35
CA GLN A 312 4.42 -13.03 -0.83
C GLN A 312 4.02 -14.18 -1.76
N PRO A 313 4.82 -15.27 -1.85
CA PRO A 313 4.44 -16.46 -2.63
C PRO A 313 3.08 -17.04 -2.21
N GLY A 314 2.83 -17.12 -0.90
CA GLY A 314 1.57 -17.61 -0.37
C GLY A 314 0.36 -16.74 -0.74
N GLU A 315 0.55 -15.43 -0.94
CA GLU A 315 -0.50 -14.55 -1.47
C GLU A 315 -0.93 -14.98 -2.88
N MET A 316 0.02 -15.29 -3.74
CA MET A 316 -0.27 -15.71 -5.12
C MET A 316 -1.03 -17.04 -5.17
N LEU A 317 -0.68 -17.97 -4.30
CA LEU A 317 -1.40 -19.22 -4.16
C LEU A 317 -2.82 -19.00 -3.60
N LEU A 318 -2.98 -18.14 -2.61
CA LEU A 318 -4.29 -17.82 -2.02
C LEU A 318 -5.19 -17.01 -2.95
N ILE A 319 -4.65 -16.17 -3.83
CA ILE A 319 -5.40 -15.51 -4.90
C ILE A 319 -5.95 -16.56 -5.86
N GLN A 320 -5.15 -17.54 -6.28
CA GLN A 320 -5.60 -18.63 -7.15
C GLN A 320 -6.64 -19.50 -6.45
N ALA A 321 -6.45 -19.81 -5.17
CA ALA A 321 -7.43 -20.57 -4.39
C ALA A 321 -8.76 -19.82 -4.30
N GLU A 322 -8.75 -18.53 -3.93
CA GLU A 322 -9.95 -17.72 -3.81
C GLU A 322 -10.69 -17.56 -5.13
N ALA A 323 -9.98 -17.20 -6.19
CA ALA A 323 -10.58 -16.98 -7.50
C ALA A 323 -11.21 -18.27 -8.07
N ASN A 324 -10.55 -19.43 -7.92
CA ASN A 324 -11.11 -20.71 -8.33
C ASN A 324 -12.33 -21.10 -7.47
N ALA A 325 -12.30 -20.88 -6.15
CA ALA A 325 -13.45 -21.13 -5.29
C ALA A 325 -14.66 -20.28 -5.70
N ARG A 326 -14.45 -18.97 -5.99
CA ARG A 326 -15.51 -18.07 -6.46
C ARG A 326 -16.09 -18.48 -7.83
N LYS A 327 -15.29 -19.15 -8.65
CA LYS A 327 -15.72 -19.74 -9.94
C LYS A 327 -16.33 -21.13 -9.79
N SER A 328 -16.55 -21.62 -8.58
CA SER A 328 -17.01 -22.97 -8.28
C SER A 328 -16.09 -24.09 -8.78
N GLN A 329 -14.81 -23.79 -9.03
CA GLN A 329 -13.78 -24.75 -9.38
C GLN A 329 -13.14 -25.30 -8.10
N LEU A 330 -13.95 -26.00 -7.29
CA LEU A 330 -13.64 -26.30 -5.89
C LEU A 330 -12.43 -27.22 -5.72
N ALA A 331 -12.25 -28.21 -6.60
CA ALA A 331 -11.09 -29.10 -6.57
C ALA A 331 -9.78 -28.34 -6.82
N THR A 332 -9.78 -27.45 -7.82
CA THR A 332 -8.64 -26.59 -8.13
C THR A 332 -8.34 -25.60 -7.00
N ALA A 333 -9.38 -24.99 -6.42
CA ALA A 333 -9.26 -24.11 -5.27
C ALA A 333 -8.58 -24.82 -4.08
N LYS A 334 -9.04 -26.06 -3.79
CA LYS A 334 -8.42 -26.90 -2.75
C LYS A 334 -6.95 -27.18 -3.03
N THR A 335 -6.58 -27.48 -4.28
CA THR A 335 -5.19 -27.75 -4.65
C THR A 335 -4.26 -26.56 -4.29
N PHE A 336 -4.66 -25.33 -4.59
CA PHE A 336 -3.87 -24.14 -4.24
C PHE A 336 -3.87 -23.86 -2.74
N LEU A 337 -4.98 -24.09 -2.05
CA LEU A 337 -5.06 -24.01 -0.60
C LEU A 337 -4.12 -25.02 0.07
N ASP A 338 -4.11 -26.27 -0.40
CA ASP A 338 -3.23 -27.31 0.11
C ASP A 338 -1.75 -26.98 -0.08
N GLN A 339 -1.38 -26.34 -1.19
CA GLN A 339 -0.01 -25.85 -1.38
C GLN A 339 0.40 -24.84 -0.30
N VAL A 340 -0.50 -24.00 0.16
CA VAL A 340 -0.22 -23.07 1.27
C VAL A 340 -0.13 -23.80 2.60
N LEU A 341 -1.06 -24.71 2.86
CA LEU A 341 -1.10 -25.47 4.10
C LEU A 341 0.11 -26.38 4.28
N GLN A 342 0.53 -27.07 3.22
CA GLN A 342 1.63 -28.03 3.28
C GLN A 342 3.01 -27.42 3.09
N LYS A 343 3.07 -26.16 2.62
CA LYS A 343 4.33 -25.44 2.37
C LYS A 343 5.21 -25.40 3.62
N THR A 344 6.46 -25.82 3.48
CA THR A 344 7.49 -25.66 4.52
C THR A 344 8.17 -24.30 4.42
N ALA A 345 8.80 -23.86 5.50
CA ALA A 345 9.59 -22.62 5.50
C ALA A 345 10.71 -22.64 4.44
N ALA A 346 11.33 -23.79 4.19
CA ALA A 346 12.39 -23.95 3.18
C ALA A 346 11.88 -23.83 1.73
N GLN A 347 10.61 -24.06 1.49
CA GLN A 347 9.98 -23.95 0.16
C GLN A 347 9.46 -22.54 -0.15
N ASP A 348 9.46 -21.65 0.82
CA ASP A 348 8.99 -20.27 0.67
C ASP A 348 10.16 -19.29 0.55
N ALA A 349 10.09 -18.40 -0.41
CA ALA A 349 11.15 -17.40 -0.63
C ALA A 349 11.44 -16.54 0.61
N PHE A 350 10.46 -16.34 1.49
CA PHE A 350 10.59 -15.55 2.72
C PHE A 350 10.61 -16.39 4.00
N GLY A 351 10.54 -17.70 3.89
CA GLY A 351 10.52 -18.60 5.04
C GLY A 351 9.18 -18.72 5.74
N VAL A 352 8.08 -18.36 5.08
CA VAL A 352 6.71 -18.48 5.61
C VAL A 352 6.13 -19.83 5.22
N GLY A 353 6.03 -20.76 6.15
CA GLY A 353 5.50 -22.10 5.92
C GLY A 353 4.55 -22.54 7.01
N ALA A 354 3.41 -23.13 6.65
CA ALA A 354 2.41 -23.59 7.59
C ALA A 354 2.71 -25.00 8.13
N GLU A 355 3.25 -25.87 7.29
CA GLU A 355 3.59 -27.27 7.60
C GLU A 355 2.41 -28.05 8.20
N LEU A 356 1.22 -27.81 7.66
CA LEU A 356 -0.03 -28.44 8.08
C LEU A 356 -0.44 -29.56 7.12
N PRO A 357 -1.32 -30.49 7.55
CA PRO A 357 -1.99 -31.41 6.63
C PRO A 357 -2.81 -30.69 5.56
N PRO A 358 -3.11 -31.34 4.43
CA PRO A 358 -4.00 -30.78 3.43
C PRO A 358 -5.41 -30.57 4.01
N TYR A 359 -6.18 -29.66 3.42
CA TYR A 359 -7.55 -29.38 3.84
C TYR A 359 -8.43 -30.63 3.73
N SER A 360 -9.11 -30.97 4.83
CA SER A 360 -9.99 -32.14 4.96
C SER A 360 -11.44 -31.78 5.27
N GLY A 361 -11.80 -30.51 5.26
CA GLY A 361 -13.16 -30.03 5.48
C GLY A 361 -14.08 -30.25 4.27
N PRO A 362 -15.35 -29.82 4.35
CA PRO A 362 -16.31 -29.94 3.28
C PRO A 362 -15.87 -29.23 1.99
N LEU A 363 -16.07 -29.89 0.84
CA LEU A 363 -15.73 -29.33 -0.46
C LEU A 363 -16.91 -28.49 -1.01
N THR A 364 -17.28 -27.44 -0.28
CA THR A 364 -18.25 -26.44 -0.72
C THR A 364 -17.57 -25.08 -0.94
N GLN A 365 -18.20 -24.21 -1.73
CA GLN A 365 -17.67 -22.87 -1.96
C GLN A 365 -17.55 -22.08 -0.65
N ALA A 366 -18.55 -22.16 0.21
CA ALA A 366 -18.58 -21.42 1.46
C ALA A 366 -17.48 -21.88 2.42
N ASP A 367 -17.31 -23.18 2.61
CA ASP A 367 -16.29 -23.74 3.51
C ASP A 367 -14.88 -23.45 2.99
N LEU A 368 -14.65 -23.59 1.68
CA LEU A 368 -13.35 -23.25 1.07
C LEU A 368 -13.04 -21.77 1.20
N LEU A 369 -13.99 -20.87 0.92
CA LEU A 369 -13.76 -19.43 1.08
C LEU A 369 -13.48 -19.07 2.54
N GLN A 370 -14.14 -19.71 3.51
CA GLN A 370 -13.86 -19.51 4.93
C GLN A 370 -12.44 -19.94 5.29
N GLU A 371 -12.02 -21.13 4.83
CA GLU A 371 -10.67 -21.63 5.10
C GLU A 371 -9.59 -20.78 4.38
N ILE A 372 -9.85 -20.37 3.13
CA ILE A 372 -8.96 -19.46 2.39
C ILE A 372 -8.82 -18.13 3.14
N TYR A 373 -9.92 -17.55 3.63
CA TYR A 373 -9.86 -16.32 4.42
C TYR A 373 -9.01 -16.47 5.68
N LYS A 374 -9.21 -17.56 6.44
CA LYS A 374 -8.39 -17.87 7.62
C LYS A 374 -6.90 -17.92 7.24
N ASN A 375 -6.57 -18.64 6.18
CA ASN A 375 -5.19 -18.77 5.72
C ASN A 375 -4.62 -17.45 5.20
N ARG A 376 -5.42 -16.59 4.56
CA ARG A 376 -4.98 -15.23 4.18
C ARG A 376 -4.62 -14.39 5.41
N CYS A 377 -5.43 -14.45 6.47
CA CYS A 377 -5.15 -13.70 7.71
C CYS A 377 -3.86 -14.14 8.41
N VAL A 378 -3.49 -15.43 8.30
CA VAL A 378 -2.26 -15.95 8.91
C VAL A 378 -1.04 -15.74 8.00
N GLU A 379 -1.17 -16.07 6.70
CA GLU A 379 -0.08 -15.93 5.73
C GLU A 379 0.35 -14.47 5.54
N LEU A 380 -0.62 -13.56 5.50
CA LEU A 380 -0.43 -12.14 5.20
C LEU A 380 -0.54 -11.27 6.47
N TYR A 381 -0.23 -11.85 7.62
CA TYR A 381 -0.35 -11.15 8.90
C TYR A 381 0.46 -9.86 8.91
N LEU A 382 -0.16 -8.77 9.33
CA LEU A 382 0.42 -7.42 9.37
C LEU A 382 0.97 -6.96 8.00
N SER A 383 0.30 -7.31 6.92
CA SER A 383 0.61 -6.80 5.57
C SER A 383 -0.19 -5.53 5.20
N GLY A 384 -1.18 -5.15 6.02
CA GLY A 384 -2.10 -4.05 5.72
C GLY A 384 -3.30 -4.46 4.85
N MET A 385 -3.44 -5.74 4.49
CA MET A 385 -4.49 -6.20 3.55
C MET A 385 -5.76 -6.72 4.23
N LYS A 386 -5.74 -7.03 5.53
CA LYS A 386 -6.87 -7.69 6.20
C LYS A 386 -8.17 -6.88 6.19
N LEU A 387 -8.09 -5.53 6.21
CA LEU A 387 -9.29 -4.69 6.11
C LEU A 387 -10.02 -4.90 4.78
N GLU A 388 -9.30 -4.93 3.67
CA GLU A 388 -9.85 -5.24 2.35
C GLU A 388 -10.36 -6.68 2.27
N ASP A 389 -9.57 -7.65 2.73
CA ASP A 389 -9.95 -9.06 2.74
C ASP A 389 -11.25 -9.28 3.55
N SER A 390 -11.39 -8.67 4.72
CA SER A 390 -12.59 -8.80 5.56
C SER A 390 -13.85 -8.30 4.87
N ARG A 391 -13.76 -7.24 4.04
CA ARG A 391 -14.87 -6.76 3.21
C ARG A 391 -15.18 -7.73 2.07
N ARG A 392 -14.15 -8.13 1.31
CA ARG A 392 -14.29 -8.98 0.12
C ARG A 392 -14.83 -10.37 0.45
N PHE A 393 -14.51 -10.90 1.62
CA PHE A 393 -15.04 -12.16 2.13
C PHE A 393 -16.36 -12.00 2.92
N ASN A 394 -16.99 -10.82 2.88
CA ASN A 394 -18.26 -10.54 3.57
C ASN A 394 -18.22 -10.90 5.06
N ARG A 395 -17.07 -10.67 5.72
CA ARG A 395 -16.96 -10.92 7.16
C ARG A 395 -17.81 -9.93 7.96
N PRO A 396 -18.23 -10.30 9.19
CA PRO A 396 -19.11 -9.45 9.99
C PRO A 396 -18.66 -8.00 10.05
N ALA A 397 -19.57 -7.09 9.67
CA ALA A 397 -19.32 -5.65 9.54
C ALA A 397 -19.25 -4.98 10.92
N PRO A 398 -18.79 -3.73 11.01
CA PRO A 398 -18.86 -2.96 12.25
C PRO A 398 -20.26 -2.95 12.86
N GLY A 399 -20.35 -3.13 14.18
CA GLY A 399 -21.62 -3.19 14.90
C GLY A 399 -22.35 -4.55 14.86
N ALA A 400 -21.98 -5.46 13.98
CA ALA A 400 -22.52 -6.81 13.96
C ALA A 400 -21.89 -7.70 15.04
N ALA A 401 -22.65 -8.72 15.48
CA ALA A 401 -22.08 -9.73 16.40
C ALA A 401 -20.87 -10.42 15.73
N GLY A 402 -19.76 -10.51 16.44
CA GLY A 402 -18.53 -11.07 15.91
C GLY A 402 -17.83 -10.20 14.86
N ALA A 403 -18.08 -8.89 14.86
CA ALA A 403 -17.43 -7.94 13.94
C ALA A 403 -15.91 -8.15 13.91
N GLU A 404 -15.38 -8.33 12.70
CA GLU A 404 -13.94 -8.57 12.46
C GLU A 404 -13.19 -7.29 12.08
N ARG A 405 -13.90 -6.19 11.85
CA ARG A 405 -13.36 -4.86 11.59
C ARG A 405 -14.15 -3.78 12.30
N THR A 406 -13.52 -2.65 12.57
CA THR A 406 -14.10 -1.52 13.30
C THR A 406 -14.64 -0.43 12.36
N ARG A 407 -14.26 -0.43 11.09
CA ARG A 407 -14.78 0.42 10.00
C ARG A 407 -14.81 -0.34 8.69
N ASN A 408 -15.74 0.01 7.80
CA ASN A 408 -15.72 -0.48 6.41
C ASN A 408 -14.70 0.30 5.57
N PHE A 409 -14.78 1.63 5.62
CA PHE A 409 -13.85 2.57 4.99
C PHE A 409 -13.57 3.70 5.97
N TYR A 410 -12.43 4.36 5.81
CA TYR A 410 -12.05 5.45 6.68
C TYR A 410 -12.72 6.76 6.29
N PRO A 411 -12.97 7.67 7.25
CA PRO A 411 -13.40 9.03 6.95
C PRO A 411 -12.30 9.75 6.15
N TYR A 412 -12.70 10.75 5.37
CA TYR A 412 -11.74 11.60 4.67
C TYR A 412 -11.04 12.52 5.65
N PRO A 413 -9.68 12.68 5.55
CA PRO A 413 -8.95 13.52 6.48
C PRO A 413 -9.45 14.96 6.47
N GLN A 414 -9.44 15.60 7.65
CA GLN A 414 -9.90 16.98 7.81
C GLN A 414 -9.15 17.95 6.87
N GLN A 415 -7.84 17.78 6.74
CA GLN A 415 -7.02 18.59 5.82
C GLN A 415 -7.46 18.51 4.36
N GLU A 416 -7.98 17.36 3.94
CA GLU A 416 -8.53 17.19 2.58
C GLU A 416 -9.83 17.95 2.44
N ARG A 417 -10.72 17.89 3.44
CA ARG A 417 -11.98 18.64 3.46
C ARG A 417 -11.78 20.14 3.42
N ASP A 418 -10.75 20.63 4.12
CA ASP A 418 -10.44 22.05 4.19
C ASP A 418 -9.81 22.57 2.88
N GLY A 419 -9.10 21.69 2.15
CA GLY A 419 -8.34 22.04 0.95
C GLY A 419 -8.99 21.66 -0.38
N ASN A 420 -10.03 20.83 -0.38
CA ASN A 420 -10.67 20.30 -1.59
C ASN A 420 -12.20 20.29 -1.45
N THR A 421 -12.86 21.18 -2.17
CA THR A 421 -14.34 21.32 -2.15
C THR A 421 -15.08 20.11 -2.70
N ASN A 422 -14.39 19.23 -3.46
CA ASN A 422 -14.96 18.00 -4.02
C ASN A 422 -14.86 16.80 -3.06
N THR A 423 -14.33 16.99 -1.85
CA THR A 423 -14.20 15.90 -0.87
C THR A 423 -15.58 15.33 -0.54
N PRO A 424 -15.81 14.02 -0.74
CA PRO A 424 -17.10 13.40 -0.49
C PRO A 424 -17.49 13.41 1.01
N ALA A 425 -18.77 13.17 1.29
CA ALA A 425 -19.19 12.82 2.63
C ALA A 425 -18.48 11.55 3.13
N ASP A 426 -18.33 11.41 4.44
CA ASP A 426 -17.70 10.21 5.03
C ASP A 426 -18.49 8.95 4.69
N PRO A 427 -17.79 7.83 4.44
CA PRO A 427 -18.45 6.54 4.25
C PRO A 427 -19.23 6.12 5.50
N ALA A 428 -20.29 5.35 5.31
CA ALA A 428 -21.02 4.71 6.39
C ALA A 428 -20.08 3.77 7.20
N ILE A 429 -20.45 3.60 8.47
CA ILE A 429 -19.70 2.73 9.41
C ILE A 429 -19.85 1.28 9.01
#